data_371f26570e0b937d25690db45968a4db
#
_entry.id   371f26570e0b937d25690db45968a4db
#
_cell.length_a   1.000
_cell.length_b   1.000
_cell.length_c   1.000
_cell.angle_alpha   90.00
_cell.angle_beta   90.00
_cell.angle_gamma   90.00
#
_symmetry.space_group_name_H-M   'P 1'
#
loop_
_entity.id
_entity.type
_entity.pdbx_description
1 polymer ?
#
loop_
_entity_poly.entity_id
_entity_poly.type
_entity_poly.pdbx_seq_one_letter_code
_entity_poly.pdbx_strand_id
1 'polypeptide(L)'
;MKKRVLAIVCMLAMVLSLAACGAPAADDGKFTVGICQLVTHDALDAATQGFKDALIAELGEDKVVFLEENAAGDSALCGTICTDFVSKNVDLIMANATPALQAAAAATEDIPILGTSVTEYGVALEIADFNGTVGGNVSGTSDLAPLDKQADMLVEWFPEAKTVGLLYCSAEANSLYQVNTVKAFLEQKGLTCTLYPFADTNDVAAVTQTAADASDVIYVPTDNTAASNSELIDNICRPAGVPIVAGEEGICKGCGVATLSINYYDLGVATGKMAAKILTGEANISEMPVAFAEIQTPKFNAEICTELGLTAPAGYVEIQ
;
A
#
# COMPACT_ATOMS: atom_id res chain seq x y z
N MET A 1 -7.70 1.69 73.05
CA MET A 1 -6.63 2.38 72.37
C MET A 1 -5.98 1.51 71.32
N LYS A 2 -5.56 0.28 71.58
CA LYS A 2 -4.87 -0.62 70.59
C LYS A 2 -5.66 -0.90 69.31
N LYS A 3 -7.01 -1.05 69.30
CA LYS A 3 -7.86 -1.32 68.15
C LYS A 3 -8.02 -0.09 67.22
N ARG A 4 -7.93 1.14 67.73
CA ARG A 4 -8.02 2.40 66.93
C ARG A 4 -6.70 2.71 66.22
N VAL A 5 -5.57 2.36 66.86
CA VAL A 5 -4.25 2.52 66.24
C VAL A 5 -4.06 1.53 65.07
N LEU A 6 -4.56 0.30 65.20
CA LEU A 6 -4.50 -0.72 64.15
C LEU A 6 -5.34 -0.33 62.91
N ALA A 7 -6.52 0.29 63.12
CA ALA A 7 -7.37 0.76 62.05
C ALA A 7 -6.74 1.93 61.27
N ILE A 8 -6.03 2.83 61.92
CA ILE A 8 -5.34 3.97 61.31
C ILE A 8 -4.12 3.49 60.51
N VAL A 9 -3.39 2.49 61.00
CA VAL A 9 -2.23 1.90 60.25
C VAL A 9 -2.69 1.14 59.01
N CYS A 10 -3.84 0.41 59.08
CA CYS A 10 -4.40 -0.25 57.90
C CYS A 10 -4.95 0.76 56.85
N MET A 11 -5.55 1.87 57.28
CA MET A 11 -5.97 2.93 56.36
C MET A 11 -4.79 3.66 55.68
N LEU A 12 -3.69 3.92 56.41
CA LEU A 12 -2.49 4.49 55.84
C LEU A 12 -1.80 3.54 54.84
N ALA A 13 -1.83 2.22 55.11
CA ALA A 13 -1.28 1.21 54.18
C ALA A 13 -2.10 1.08 52.89
N MET A 14 -3.43 1.25 52.93
CA MET A 14 -4.29 1.26 51.73
C MET A 14 -4.12 2.54 50.89
N VAL A 15 -3.83 3.69 51.48
CA VAL A 15 -3.58 4.93 50.72
C VAL A 15 -2.20 4.91 50.04
N LEU A 16 -1.20 4.22 50.60
CA LEU A 16 0.10 4.06 49.96
C LEU A 16 0.09 3.04 48.78
N SER A 17 -0.87 2.10 48.75
CA SER A 17 -0.99 1.12 47.66
C SER A 17 -1.70 1.68 46.42
N LEU A 18 -2.46 2.79 46.53
CA LEU A 18 -3.08 3.46 45.37
C LEU A 18 -2.14 4.47 44.66
N ALA A 19 -1.00 4.80 45.26
CA ALA A 19 -0.03 5.70 44.63
C ALA A 19 1.00 4.95 43.74
N ALA A 20 0.90 3.62 43.63
CA ALA A 20 1.82 2.80 42.81
C ALA A 20 1.29 2.46 41.39
N CYS A 21 0.06 2.92 41.05
CA CYS A 21 -0.48 2.78 39.72
C CYS A 21 -0.38 4.12 38.98
N GLY A 22 0.66 4.31 38.22
CA GLY A 22 0.81 5.47 37.30
C GLY A 22 2.12 6.24 37.43
N ALA A 23 3.25 5.56 37.57
CA ALA A 23 4.47 6.16 37.10
C ALA A 23 4.35 6.22 35.57
N PRO A 24 4.46 7.37 34.90
CA PRO A 24 4.63 7.38 33.47
C PRO A 24 5.82 6.45 33.14
N ALA A 25 5.67 5.61 32.13
CA ALA A 25 6.80 4.84 31.61
C ALA A 25 7.94 5.84 31.45
N ALA A 26 9.12 5.53 31.95
CA ALA A 26 10.27 6.38 31.74
C ALA A 26 10.42 6.51 30.22
N ASP A 27 10.40 7.76 29.73
CA ASP A 27 10.73 8.07 28.35
C ASP A 27 12.15 7.52 28.14
N ASP A 28 12.27 6.41 27.44
CA ASP A 28 13.54 5.75 27.14
C ASP A 28 14.25 6.46 25.97
N GLY A 29 13.71 7.56 25.47
CA GLY A 29 14.22 8.38 24.39
C GLY A 29 14.15 7.68 23.03
N LYS A 30 13.25 6.69 22.89
CA LYS A 30 13.01 5.99 21.64
C LYS A 30 11.65 6.35 21.08
N PHE A 31 11.58 6.38 19.76
CA PHE A 31 10.33 6.50 19.04
C PHE A 31 9.73 5.11 18.77
N THR A 32 8.46 4.94 19.06
CA THR A 32 7.70 3.73 18.73
C THR A 32 6.87 3.99 17.48
N VAL A 33 7.12 3.23 16.43
CA VAL A 33 6.45 3.37 15.14
C VAL A 33 5.61 2.12 14.86
N GLY A 34 4.30 2.31 14.71
CA GLY A 34 3.39 1.26 14.26
C GLY A 34 3.43 1.11 12.75
N ILE A 35 3.60 -0.09 12.25
CA ILE A 35 3.56 -0.41 10.81
C ILE A 35 2.37 -1.33 10.56
N CYS A 36 1.34 -0.83 9.87
CA CYS A 36 0.22 -1.61 9.39
C CYS A 36 0.38 -1.89 7.91
N GLN A 37 0.78 -3.10 7.56
CA GLN A 37 0.86 -3.58 6.18
C GLN A 37 -0.39 -4.37 5.83
N LEU A 38 -1.03 -4.07 4.69
CA LEU A 38 -2.26 -4.74 4.27
C LEU A 38 -2.06 -6.24 4.03
N VAL A 39 -1.06 -6.62 3.26
CA VAL A 39 -0.81 -8.00 2.84
C VAL A 39 0.66 -8.18 2.47
N THR A 40 1.13 -9.41 2.40
CA THR A 40 2.49 -9.75 1.96
C THR A 40 2.54 -9.90 0.44
N HIS A 41 3.35 -9.08 -0.22
CA HIS A 41 3.82 -9.22 -1.59
C HIS A 41 5.01 -8.30 -1.85
N ASP A 42 5.77 -8.55 -2.93
CA ASP A 42 7.06 -7.93 -3.21
C ASP A 42 7.08 -6.40 -3.06
N ALA A 43 6.05 -5.71 -3.57
CA ALA A 43 6.00 -4.24 -3.54
C ALA A 43 5.82 -3.69 -2.11
N LEU A 44 4.84 -4.21 -1.33
CA LEU A 44 4.62 -3.74 0.03
C LEU A 44 5.77 -4.11 0.96
N ASP A 45 6.36 -5.31 0.80
CA ASP A 45 7.50 -5.75 1.60
C ASP A 45 8.72 -4.86 1.33
N ALA A 46 8.97 -4.50 0.06
CA ALA A 46 10.03 -3.58 -0.31
C ALA A 46 9.80 -2.16 0.26
N ALA A 47 8.56 -1.65 0.23
CA ALA A 47 8.23 -0.34 0.81
C ALA A 47 8.41 -0.33 2.33
N THR A 48 7.97 -1.37 3.03
CA THR A 48 8.18 -1.52 4.48
C THR A 48 9.68 -1.57 4.80
N GLN A 49 10.47 -2.34 4.05
CA GLN A 49 11.91 -2.43 4.28
C GLN A 49 12.60 -1.07 4.03
N GLY A 50 12.30 -0.41 2.92
CA GLY A 50 12.85 0.92 2.61
C GLY A 50 12.52 1.96 3.67
N PHE A 51 11.31 1.95 4.20
CA PHE A 51 10.88 2.81 5.30
C PHE A 51 11.72 2.59 6.56
N LYS A 52 11.87 1.33 6.98
CA LYS A 52 12.63 0.96 8.18
C LYS A 52 14.11 1.34 8.03
N ASP A 53 14.72 1.01 6.89
CA ASP A 53 16.14 1.30 6.63
C ASP A 53 16.40 2.80 6.65
N ALA A 54 15.55 3.60 6.01
CA ALA A 54 15.70 5.05 5.99
C ALA A 54 15.52 5.67 7.38
N LEU A 55 14.52 5.22 8.14
CA LEU A 55 14.28 5.76 9.48
C LEU A 55 15.41 5.41 10.45
N ILE A 56 15.95 4.18 10.37
CA ILE A 56 17.14 3.76 11.12
C ILE A 56 18.38 4.59 10.71
N ALA A 57 18.56 4.84 9.42
CA ALA A 57 19.69 5.63 8.92
C ALA A 57 19.65 7.08 9.41
N GLU A 58 18.47 7.68 9.52
CA GLU A 58 18.29 9.07 9.96
C GLU A 58 18.37 9.23 11.49
N LEU A 59 17.83 8.30 12.27
CA LEU A 59 17.68 8.45 13.72
C LEU A 59 18.67 7.59 14.53
N GLY A 60 19.10 6.47 13.98
CA GLY A 60 19.88 5.42 14.66
C GLY A 60 19.01 4.24 15.10
N GLU A 61 19.54 3.02 14.99
CA GLU A 61 18.83 1.77 15.30
C GLU A 61 18.37 1.69 16.78
N ASP A 62 19.13 2.28 17.70
CA ASP A 62 18.82 2.32 19.12
C ASP A 62 17.73 3.33 19.49
N LYS A 63 17.29 4.15 18.55
CA LYS A 63 16.29 5.22 18.72
C LYS A 63 14.88 4.88 18.23
N VAL A 64 14.71 3.77 17.51
CA VAL A 64 13.41 3.41 16.92
C VAL A 64 13.01 2.01 17.34
N VAL A 65 11.75 1.83 17.69
CA VAL A 65 11.11 0.53 17.91
C VAL A 65 9.96 0.40 16.91
N PHE A 66 9.97 -0.67 16.12
CA PHE A 66 8.90 -0.97 15.19
C PHE A 66 7.92 -1.98 15.78
N LEU A 67 6.62 -1.66 15.74
CA LEU A 67 5.52 -2.57 15.97
C LEU A 67 4.93 -2.89 14.60
N GLU A 68 5.37 -4.00 14.01
CA GLU A 68 5.03 -4.39 12.64
C GLU A 68 3.94 -5.46 12.65
N GLU A 69 2.81 -5.17 12.01
CA GLU A 69 1.66 -6.06 11.91
C GLU A 69 1.16 -6.13 10.47
N ASN A 70 0.72 -7.33 10.07
CA ASN A 70 0.20 -7.61 8.72
C ASN A 70 -1.26 -8.05 8.79
N ALA A 71 -2.09 -7.41 8.00
CA ALA A 71 -3.54 -7.64 8.00
C ALA A 71 -3.98 -8.82 7.11
N ALA A 72 -3.04 -9.52 6.46
CA ALA A 72 -3.32 -10.69 5.62
C ALA A 72 -4.41 -10.46 4.54
N GLY A 73 -4.53 -9.22 4.02
CA GLY A 73 -5.52 -8.83 3.02
C GLY A 73 -6.89 -8.43 3.60
N ASP A 74 -7.05 -8.43 4.92
CA ASP A 74 -8.31 -8.08 5.59
C ASP A 74 -8.31 -6.61 6.05
N SER A 75 -9.08 -5.77 5.36
CA SER A 75 -9.23 -4.35 5.70
C SER A 75 -9.81 -4.12 7.10
N ALA A 76 -10.67 -5.03 7.62
CA ALA A 76 -11.20 -4.91 8.97
C ALA A 76 -10.11 -5.20 10.02
N LEU A 77 -9.17 -6.10 9.71
CA LEU A 77 -8.00 -6.34 10.56
C LEU A 77 -7.07 -5.13 10.59
N CYS A 78 -6.92 -4.39 9.49
CA CYS A 78 -6.21 -3.10 9.52
C CYS A 78 -6.78 -2.15 10.59
N GLY A 79 -8.11 -2.05 10.70
CA GLY A 79 -8.77 -1.25 11.74
C GLY A 79 -8.44 -1.71 13.15
N THR A 80 -8.38 -3.02 13.38
CA THR A 80 -8.00 -3.60 14.66
C THR A 80 -6.53 -3.30 15.00
N ILE A 81 -5.63 -3.46 14.06
CA ILE A 81 -4.19 -3.17 14.19
C ILE A 81 -3.98 -1.69 14.52
N CYS A 82 -4.58 -0.78 13.75
CA CYS A 82 -4.43 0.66 13.98
C CYS A 82 -5.00 1.08 15.35
N THR A 83 -6.12 0.51 15.79
CA THR A 83 -6.69 0.75 17.12
C THR A 83 -5.75 0.27 18.23
N ASP A 84 -5.07 -0.86 18.05
CA ASP A 84 -4.06 -1.36 18.98
C ASP A 84 -2.85 -0.41 19.06
N PHE A 85 -2.37 0.11 17.93
CA PHE A 85 -1.31 1.13 17.91
C PHE A 85 -1.72 2.39 18.67
N VAL A 86 -2.95 2.87 18.47
CA VAL A 86 -3.49 4.02 19.23
C VAL A 86 -3.48 3.72 20.74
N SER A 87 -3.92 2.53 21.14
CA SER A 87 -3.94 2.11 22.55
C SER A 87 -2.54 2.04 23.18
N LYS A 88 -1.53 1.73 22.38
CA LYS A 88 -0.11 1.68 22.76
C LYS A 88 0.58 3.05 22.71
N ASN A 89 -0.13 4.09 22.28
CA ASN A 89 0.37 5.45 22.13
C ASN A 89 1.67 5.48 21.29
N VAL A 90 1.65 4.89 20.10
CA VAL A 90 2.79 4.96 19.18
C VAL A 90 3.02 6.41 18.74
N ASP A 91 4.27 6.77 18.42
CA ASP A 91 4.63 8.13 18.03
C ASP A 91 4.29 8.45 16.57
N LEU A 92 4.14 7.42 15.73
CA LEU A 92 3.79 7.51 14.33
C LEU A 92 3.21 6.19 13.84
N ILE A 93 2.24 6.25 12.92
CA ILE A 93 1.74 5.08 12.18
C ILE A 93 2.19 5.17 10.72
N MET A 94 2.88 4.15 10.23
CA MET A 94 3.10 3.91 8.81
C MET A 94 2.04 2.96 8.30
N ALA A 95 1.21 3.43 7.37
CA ALA A 95 0.13 2.67 6.76
C ALA A 95 0.52 2.27 5.32
N ASN A 96 0.78 0.98 5.10
CA ASN A 96 1.23 0.46 3.82
C ASN A 96 0.06 -0.14 3.04
N ALA A 97 -0.35 0.53 2.00
CA ALA A 97 -1.49 0.38 1.10
C ALA A 97 -2.72 1.23 1.48
N THR A 98 -3.59 1.48 0.49
CA THR A 98 -4.81 2.29 0.63
C THR A 98 -5.74 1.84 1.76
N PRO A 99 -6.10 0.54 1.91
CA PRO A 99 -6.97 0.11 3.02
C PRO A 99 -6.34 0.32 4.41
N ALA A 100 -5.01 0.17 4.53
CA ALA A 100 -4.30 0.45 5.77
C ALA A 100 -4.32 1.95 6.11
N LEU A 101 -4.15 2.84 5.11
CA LEU A 101 -4.27 4.28 5.29
C LEU A 101 -5.67 4.68 5.74
N GLN A 102 -6.72 4.15 5.11
CA GLN A 102 -8.12 4.39 5.50
C GLN A 102 -8.38 3.97 6.95
N ALA A 103 -7.88 2.80 7.33
CA ALA A 103 -8.03 2.28 8.69
C ALA A 103 -7.27 3.14 9.73
N ALA A 104 -6.06 3.58 9.42
CA ALA A 104 -5.27 4.44 10.30
C ALA A 104 -5.93 5.81 10.48
N ALA A 105 -6.38 6.45 9.40
CA ALA A 105 -7.08 7.73 9.43
C ALA A 105 -8.40 7.66 10.21
N ALA A 106 -9.10 6.53 10.16
CA ALA A 106 -10.32 6.31 10.94
C ALA A 106 -10.03 6.05 12.43
N ALA A 107 -8.83 5.57 12.79
CA ALA A 107 -8.47 5.19 14.16
C ALA A 107 -8.02 6.38 15.01
N THR A 108 -7.42 7.42 14.42
CA THR A 108 -6.86 8.56 15.16
C THR A 108 -6.79 9.85 14.34
N GLU A 109 -7.04 10.98 15.00
CA GLU A 109 -6.80 12.33 14.47
C GLU A 109 -5.56 13.00 15.10
N ASP A 110 -4.91 12.33 16.08
CA ASP A 110 -3.82 12.90 16.87
C ASP A 110 -2.44 12.34 16.48
N ILE A 111 -2.34 11.00 16.30
CA ILE A 111 -1.06 10.36 15.96
C ILE A 111 -0.74 10.62 14.49
N PRO A 112 0.48 11.09 14.15
CA PRO A 112 0.91 11.25 12.77
C PRO A 112 0.80 9.96 11.97
N ILE A 113 0.22 10.03 10.76
CA ILE A 113 0.03 8.91 9.85
C ILE A 113 0.76 9.19 8.54
N LEU A 114 1.69 8.33 8.16
CA LEU A 114 2.30 8.33 6.84
C LEU A 114 1.82 7.15 6.03
N GLY A 115 1.08 7.43 4.95
CA GLY A 115 0.78 6.41 3.94
C GLY A 115 2.01 6.12 3.07
N THR A 116 2.18 4.87 2.66
CA THR A 116 3.08 4.47 1.58
C THR A 116 2.37 3.45 0.69
N SER A 117 2.76 3.32 -0.56
CA SER A 117 2.06 2.45 -1.52
C SER A 117 0.56 2.79 -1.61
N VAL A 118 0.24 4.08 -1.57
CA VAL A 118 -1.12 4.61 -1.69
C VAL A 118 -1.24 5.31 -3.04
N THR A 119 -2.15 4.87 -3.87
CA THR A 119 -2.24 5.34 -5.26
C THR A 119 -2.74 6.79 -5.34
N GLU A 120 -3.91 7.08 -4.75
CA GLU A 120 -4.52 8.41 -4.84
C GLU A 120 -5.19 8.78 -3.51
N TYR A 121 -4.65 9.77 -2.81
CA TYR A 121 -5.07 10.17 -1.46
C TYR A 121 -6.44 10.81 -1.42
N GLY A 122 -6.82 11.56 -2.46
CA GLY A 122 -8.14 12.18 -2.56
C GLY A 122 -9.25 11.13 -2.60
N VAL A 123 -9.05 10.06 -3.38
CA VAL A 123 -9.97 8.92 -3.44
C VAL A 123 -9.92 8.09 -2.16
N ALA A 124 -8.72 7.81 -1.66
CA ALA A 124 -8.54 6.99 -0.45
C ALA A 124 -9.24 7.59 0.77
N LEU A 125 -9.22 8.91 0.92
CA LEU A 125 -9.72 9.65 2.08
C LEU A 125 -10.97 10.49 1.77
N GLU A 126 -11.59 10.30 0.59
CA GLU A 126 -12.78 11.02 0.14
C GLU A 126 -12.63 12.55 0.18
N ILE A 127 -11.43 13.06 -0.16
CA ILE A 127 -11.14 14.50 -0.17
C ILE A 127 -11.53 15.11 -1.51
N ALA A 128 -12.59 15.91 -1.52
CA ALA A 128 -12.96 16.68 -2.70
C ALA A 128 -11.87 17.71 -3.04
N ASP A 129 -11.59 17.86 -4.34
CA ASP A 129 -10.60 18.83 -4.85
C ASP A 129 -9.20 18.67 -4.21
N PHE A 130 -8.74 17.42 -4.01
CA PHE A 130 -7.42 17.13 -3.47
C PHE A 130 -6.31 17.84 -4.26
N ASN A 131 -5.47 18.58 -3.57
CA ASN A 131 -4.47 19.46 -4.18
C ASN A 131 -3.00 19.04 -3.89
N GLY A 132 -2.80 17.81 -3.42
CA GLY A 132 -1.47 17.27 -3.10
C GLY A 132 -1.10 17.33 -1.61
N THR A 133 -1.91 17.96 -0.76
CA THR A 133 -1.72 17.97 0.71
C THR A 133 -3.01 17.49 1.38
N VAL A 134 -2.89 16.47 2.25
CA VAL A 134 -4.05 15.95 3.00
C VAL A 134 -4.41 16.91 4.14
N GLY A 135 -3.42 17.36 4.89
CA GLY A 135 -3.61 18.16 6.09
C GLY A 135 -3.90 17.31 7.34
N GLY A 136 -4.21 17.96 8.45
CA GLY A 136 -4.44 17.25 9.72
C GLY A 136 -3.21 16.46 10.16
N ASN A 137 -3.42 15.19 10.48
CA ASN A 137 -2.37 14.26 10.91
C ASN A 137 -1.92 13.28 9.82
N VAL A 138 -2.24 13.50 8.55
CA VAL A 138 -1.97 12.55 7.45
C VAL A 138 -1.11 13.18 6.36
N SER A 139 -0.11 12.44 5.91
CA SER A 139 0.67 12.67 4.68
C SER A 139 1.24 11.35 4.16
N GLY A 140 2.23 11.36 3.28
CA GLY A 140 2.93 10.16 2.82
C GLY A 140 3.42 10.22 1.40
N THR A 141 3.53 9.05 0.77
CA THR A 141 4.00 8.89 -0.61
C THR A 141 2.97 8.19 -1.48
N SER A 142 2.91 8.56 -2.75
CA SER A 142 2.00 7.96 -3.74
C SER A 142 2.77 7.09 -4.73
N ASP A 143 2.20 5.93 -5.04
CA ASP A 143 2.68 5.01 -6.07
C ASP A 143 1.98 5.18 -7.42
N LEU A 144 1.17 6.23 -7.57
CA LEU A 144 0.41 6.48 -8.78
C LEU A 144 1.33 6.66 -9.99
N ALA A 145 1.35 5.67 -10.86
CA ALA A 145 1.97 5.78 -12.19
C ALA A 145 1.08 6.60 -13.15
N PRO A 146 1.64 7.19 -14.22
CA PRO A 146 0.82 7.86 -15.23
C PRO A 146 -0.06 6.85 -15.98
N LEU A 147 -1.34 6.83 -15.66
CA LEU A 147 -2.31 5.87 -16.18
C LEU A 147 -2.54 6.01 -17.70
N ASP A 148 -2.37 7.22 -18.25
CA ASP A 148 -2.37 7.47 -19.68
C ASP A 148 -1.20 6.74 -20.36
N LYS A 149 -0.02 6.69 -19.73
CA LYS A 149 1.15 5.98 -20.25
C LYS A 149 1.01 4.47 -20.13
N GLN A 150 0.33 3.97 -19.11
CA GLN A 150 0.00 2.54 -19.02
C GLN A 150 -0.98 2.13 -20.12
N ALA A 151 -1.96 2.99 -20.45
CA ALA A 151 -2.84 2.77 -21.59
C ALA A 151 -2.09 2.86 -22.94
N ASP A 152 -1.15 3.80 -23.11
CA ASP A 152 -0.27 3.89 -24.28
C ASP A 152 0.57 2.61 -24.43
N MET A 153 1.17 2.13 -23.34
CA MET A 153 1.97 0.90 -23.29
C MET A 153 1.16 -0.32 -23.74
N LEU A 154 -0.07 -0.48 -23.25
CA LEU A 154 -0.94 -1.59 -23.68
C LEU A 154 -1.16 -1.59 -25.19
N VAL A 155 -1.44 -0.42 -25.78
CA VAL A 155 -1.63 -0.30 -27.24
C VAL A 155 -0.33 -0.51 -28.00
N GLU A 156 0.81 -0.08 -27.48
CA GLU A 156 2.13 -0.33 -28.08
C GLU A 156 2.44 -1.84 -28.15
N TRP A 157 2.18 -2.57 -27.08
CA TRP A 157 2.40 -4.01 -27.02
C TRP A 157 1.41 -4.81 -27.87
N PHE A 158 0.16 -4.36 -27.92
CA PHE A 158 -0.95 -5.09 -28.55
C PHE A 158 -1.75 -4.20 -29.52
N PRO A 159 -1.12 -3.75 -30.64
CA PRO A 159 -1.78 -2.82 -31.56
C PRO A 159 -2.99 -3.43 -32.30
N GLU A 160 -3.10 -4.76 -32.35
CA GLU A 160 -4.21 -5.48 -32.98
C GLU A 160 -5.34 -5.85 -32.01
N ALA A 161 -5.15 -5.63 -30.69
CA ALA A 161 -6.16 -5.91 -29.69
C ALA A 161 -7.42 -5.07 -29.92
N LYS A 162 -8.58 -5.64 -29.65
CA LYS A 162 -9.88 -4.98 -29.75
C LYS A 162 -10.60 -4.96 -28.41
N THR A 163 -10.39 -6.01 -27.62
CA THR A 163 -11.05 -6.22 -26.33
C THR A 163 -10.02 -6.24 -25.20
N VAL A 164 -10.24 -5.42 -24.17
CA VAL A 164 -9.39 -5.35 -22.99
C VAL A 164 -10.22 -5.74 -21.75
N GLY A 165 -9.78 -6.76 -21.04
CA GLY A 165 -10.29 -7.11 -19.73
C GLY A 165 -9.60 -6.26 -18.65
N LEU A 166 -10.38 -5.61 -17.79
CA LEU A 166 -9.86 -4.85 -16.67
C LEU A 166 -10.15 -5.64 -15.38
N LEU A 167 -9.15 -6.40 -14.93
CA LEU A 167 -9.24 -7.33 -13.80
C LEU A 167 -8.78 -6.63 -12.52
N TYR A 168 -9.63 -6.54 -11.49
CA TYR A 168 -9.33 -5.78 -10.29
C TYR A 168 -10.15 -6.20 -9.07
N CYS A 169 -9.63 -5.89 -7.87
CA CYS A 169 -10.35 -6.03 -6.61
C CYS A 169 -11.32 -4.86 -6.39
N SER A 170 -12.62 -5.15 -6.32
CA SER A 170 -13.66 -4.14 -6.09
C SER A 170 -13.68 -3.60 -4.66
N ALA A 171 -13.04 -4.28 -3.71
CA ALA A 171 -12.90 -3.81 -2.34
C ALA A 171 -11.74 -2.79 -2.16
N GLU A 172 -10.92 -2.59 -3.20
CA GLU A 172 -9.81 -1.65 -3.18
C GLU A 172 -10.14 -0.38 -3.97
N ALA A 173 -10.26 0.75 -3.28
CA ALA A 173 -10.60 2.05 -3.90
C ALA A 173 -9.54 2.51 -4.92
N ASN A 174 -8.25 2.24 -4.66
CA ASN A 174 -7.14 2.47 -5.58
C ASN A 174 -7.33 1.72 -6.90
N SER A 175 -7.72 0.46 -6.85
CA SER A 175 -7.92 -0.38 -8.04
C SER A 175 -9.08 0.11 -8.90
N LEU A 176 -10.21 0.43 -8.27
CA LEU A 176 -11.38 0.98 -8.96
C LEU A 176 -11.07 2.33 -9.64
N TYR A 177 -10.32 3.21 -8.98
CA TYR A 177 -9.87 4.48 -9.56
C TYR A 177 -9.02 4.27 -10.82
N GLN A 178 -8.03 3.39 -10.73
CA GLN A 178 -7.10 3.11 -11.82
C GLN A 178 -7.80 2.49 -13.04
N VAL A 179 -8.63 1.44 -12.82
CA VAL A 179 -9.31 0.77 -13.95
C VAL A 179 -10.31 1.69 -14.66
N ASN A 180 -11.02 2.56 -13.93
CA ASN A 180 -11.93 3.53 -14.54
C ASN A 180 -11.16 4.57 -15.37
N THR A 181 -10.02 5.02 -14.88
CA THR A 181 -9.17 5.99 -15.58
C THR A 181 -8.53 5.38 -16.82
N VAL A 182 -7.91 4.20 -16.70
CA VAL A 182 -7.30 3.48 -17.84
C VAL A 182 -8.36 3.09 -18.87
N LYS A 183 -9.55 2.65 -18.44
CA LYS A 183 -10.69 2.38 -19.32
C LYS A 183 -11.00 3.58 -20.20
N ALA A 184 -11.11 4.77 -19.60
CA ALA A 184 -11.41 5.98 -20.36
C ALA A 184 -10.34 6.30 -21.42
N PHE A 185 -9.05 6.10 -21.12
CA PHE A 185 -7.97 6.28 -22.09
C PHE A 185 -7.99 5.23 -23.20
N LEU A 186 -8.21 3.97 -22.88
CA LEU A 186 -8.26 2.87 -23.85
C LEU A 186 -9.47 3.00 -24.80
N GLU A 187 -10.65 3.37 -24.26
CA GLU A 187 -11.85 3.61 -25.08
C GLU A 187 -11.68 4.80 -26.05
N GLN A 188 -10.96 5.86 -25.65
CA GLN A 188 -10.59 6.95 -26.55
C GLN A 188 -9.68 6.49 -27.70
N LYS A 189 -8.91 5.41 -27.50
CA LYS A 189 -8.07 4.78 -28.53
C LYS A 189 -8.83 3.75 -29.39
N GLY A 190 -10.12 3.55 -29.13
CA GLY A 190 -11.00 2.68 -29.91
C GLY A 190 -11.09 1.23 -29.44
N LEU A 191 -10.55 0.91 -28.27
CA LEU A 191 -10.67 -0.41 -27.67
C LEU A 191 -12.00 -0.57 -26.92
N THR A 192 -12.49 -1.80 -26.85
CA THR A 192 -13.66 -2.16 -26.03
C THR A 192 -13.16 -2.69 -24.68
N CYS A 193 -13.53 -2.04 -23.60
CA CYS A 193 -13.07 -2.39 -22.26
C CYS A 193 -14.21 -2.99 -21.41
N THR A 194 -13.94 -4.13 -20.77
CA THR A 194 -14.87 -4.79 -19.86
C THR A 194 -14.26 -4.90 -18.47
N LEU A 195 -15.02 -4.48 -17.45
CA LEU A 195 -14.61 -4.58 -16.05
C LEU A 195 -14.86 -6.00 -15.52
N TYR A 196 -13.86 -6.60 -14.90
CA TYR A 196 -13.89 -7.90 -14.26
C TYR A 196 -13.54 -7.77 -12.76
N PRO A 197 -14.52 -7.35 -11.93
CA PRO A 197 -14.30 -7.19 -10.50
C PRO A 197 -14.33 -8.55 -9.78
N PHE A 198 -13.34 -8.82 -8.95
CA PHE A 198 -13.42 -9.81 -7.89
C PHE A 198 -13.52 -9.10 -6.53
N ALA A 199 -14.13 -9.73 -5.54
CA ALA A 199 -14.32 -9.13 -4.22
C ALA A 199 -13.16 -9.44 -3.27
N ASP A 200 -12.64 -10.65 -3.35
CA ASP A 200 -11.52 -11.15 -2.53
C ASP A 200 -10.80 -12.29 -3.26
N THR A 201 -9.81 -12.89 -2.59
CA THR A 201 -9.00 -14.01 -3.12
C THR A 201 -9.85 -15.21 -3.60
N ASN A 202 -11.02 -15.46 -3.02
CA ASN A 202 -11.85 -16.64 -3.39
C ASN A 202 -12.44 -16.50 -4.79
N ASP A 203 -12.68 -15.28 -5.25
CA ASP A 203 -13.28 -15.00 -6.55
C ASP A 203 -12.24 -14.87 -7.68
N VAL A 204 -10.95 -14.66 -7.36
CA VAL A 204 -9.89 -14.36 -8.33
C VAL A 204 -9.87 -15.38 -9.48
N ALA A 205 -9.86 -16.67 -9.18
CA ALA A 205 -9.75 -17.70 -10.23
C ALA A 205 -10.93 -17.67 -11.22
N ALA A 206 -12.16 -17.61 -10.72
CA ALA A 206 -13.36 -17.64 -11.56
C ALA A 206 -13.51 -16.37 -12.42
N VAL A 207 -13.20 -15.22 -11.85
CA VAL A 207 -13.27 -13.94 -12.55
C VAL A 207 -12.14 -13.83 -13.57
N THR A 208 -10.92 -14.26 -13.24
CA THR A 208 -9.79 -14.32 -14.18
C THR A 208 -10.08 -15.22 -15.37
N GLN A 209 -10.65 -16.41 -15.15
CA GLN A 209 -11.05 -17.29 -16.26
C GLN A 209 -12.06 -16.61 -17.17
N THR A 210 -13.07 -15.93 -16.60
CA THR A 210 -14.07 -15.21 -17.38
C THR A 210 -13.45 -14.07 -18.20
N ALA A 211 -12.49 -13.36 -17.62
CA ALA A 211 -11.76 -12.30 -18.30
C ALA A 211 -10.90 -12.85 -19.45
N ALA A 212 -10.18 -13.95 -19.21
CA ALA A 212 -9.33 -14.61 -20.21
C ALA A 212 -10.13 -15.15 -21.40
N ASP A 213 -11.32 -15.71 -21.16
CA ASP A 213 -12.18 -16.24 -22.22
C ASP A 213 -12.75 -15.17 -23.16
N ALA A 214 -12.73 -13.89 -22.77
CA ALA A 214 -13.42 -12.80 -23.48
C ALA A 214 -12.53 -11.62 -23.88
N SER A 215 -11.23 -11.66 -23.59
CA SER A 215 -10.33 -10.54 -23.80
C SER A 215 -9.13 -10.91 -24.66
N ASP A 216 -8.70 -10.00 -25.54
CA ASP A 216 -7.45 -10.13 -26.31
C ASP A 216 -6.22 -9.87 -25.42
N VAL A 217 -6.39 -8.99 -24.42
CA VAL A 217 -5.38 -8.62 -23.42
C VAL A 217 -6.08 -8.23 -22.12
N ILE A 218 -5.44 -8.49 -20.99
CA ILE A 218 -5.94 -8.08 -19.68
C ILE A 218 -5.03 -6.97 -19.13
N TYR A 219 -5.64 -5.97 -18.51
CA TYR A 219 -4.95 -4.99 -17.67
C TYR A 219 -5.28 -5.27 -16.20
N VAL A 220 -4.23 -5.38 -15.39
CA VAL A 220 -4.33 -5.48 -13.93
C VAL A 220 -3.69 -4.22 -13.32
N PRO A 221 -4.43 -3.39 -12.58
CA PRO A 221 -3.87 -2.17 -11.99
C PRO A 221 -2.88 -2.49 -10.87
N THR A 222 -2.36 -1.48 -10.19
CA THR A 222 -1.71 -1.64 -8.89
C THR A 222 -2.76 -2.07 -7.87
N ASP A 223 -2.88 -3.39 -7.66
CA ASP A 223 -3.94 -4.06 -6.91
C ASP A 223 -3.31 -5.08 -5.96
N ASN A 224 -3.51 -4.89 -4.65
CA ASN A 224 -2.83 -5.69 -3.64
C ASN A 224 -3.33 -7.15 -3.60
N THR A 225 -4.63 -7.34 -3.84
CA THR A 225 -5.20 -8.69 -3.90
C THR A 225 -4.73 -9.43 -5.14
N ALA A 226 -4.66 -8.77 -6.30
CA ALA A 226 -4.09 -9.35 -7.51
C ALA A 226 -2.59 -9.66 -7.35
N ALA A 227 -1.81 -8.75 -6.73
CA ALA A 227 -0.38 -8.95 -6.49
C ALA A 227 -0.11 -10.19 -5.64
N SER A 228 -0.86 -10.37 -4.54
CA SER A 228 -0.74 -11.54 -3.67
C SER A 228 -1.27 -12.85 -4.29
N ASN A 229 -1.97 -12.77 -5.43
CA ASN A 229 -2.52 -13.92 -6.17
C ASN A 229 -2.00 -13.99 -7.62
N SER A 230 -0.90 -13.33 -7.94
CA SER A 230 -0.37 -13.22 -9.31
C SER A 230 -0.06 -14.59 -9.93
N GLU A 231 0.46 -15.55 -9.18
CA GLU A 231 0.68 -16.91 -9.64
C GLU A 231 -0.63 -17.64 -10.04
N LEU A 232 -1.70 -17.42 -9.28
CA LEU A 232 -3.02 -17.97 -9.61
C LEU A 232 -3.57 -17.38 -10.92
N ILE A 233 -3.40 -16.08 -11.12
CA ILE A 233 -3.79 -15.35 -12.33
C ILE A 233 -2.98 -15.87 -13.53
N ASP A 234 -1.68 -16.05 -13.35
CA ASP A 234 -0.78 -16.58 -14.38
C ASP A 234 -1.15 -17.98 -14.83
N ASN A 235 -1.43 -18.88 -13.87
CA ASN A 235 -1.86 -20.25 -14.13
C ASN A 235 -3.15 -20.38 -14.97
N ILE A 236 -3.90 -19.29 -15.10
CA ILE A 236 -5.11 -19.20 -15.94
C ILE A 236 -4.80 -18.50 -17.27
N CYS A 237 -4.18 -17.34 -17.23
CA CYS A 237 -4.00 -16.50 -18.41
C CYS A 237 -2.90 -17.01 -19.35
N ARG A 238 -1.78 -17.49 -18.81
CA ARG A 238 -0.65 -17.98 -19.62
C ARG A 238 -1.04 -19.20 -20.49
N PRO A 239 -1.67 -20.28 -19.95
CA PRO A 239 -2.14 -21.38 -20.80
C PRO A 239 -3.24 -21.01 -21.78
N ALA A 240 -4.04 -19.97 -21.48
CA ALA A 240 -5.05 -19.43 -22.38
C ALA A 240 -4.43 -18.57 -23.51
N GLY A 241 -3.14 -18.23 -23.42
CA GLY A 241 -2.45 -17.37 -24.39
C GLY A 241 -2.88 -15.92 -24.31
N VAL A 242 -3.46 -15.48 -23.16
CA VAL A 242 -3.93 -14.11 -22.96
C VAL A 242 -2.88 -13.31 -22.18
N PRO A 243 -2.24 -12.32 -22.79
CA PRO A 243 -1.22 -11.52 -22.14
C PRO A 243 -1.83 -10.55 -21.14
N ILE A 244 -1.01 -10.20 -20.11
CA ILE A 244 -1.38 -9.23 -19.07
C ILE A 244 -0.42 -8.05 -19.10
N VAL A 245 -0.96 -6.82 -19.13
CA VAL A 245 -0.23 -5.58 -18.83
C VAL A 245 -0.53 -5.20 -17.38
N ALA A 246 0.52 -5.03 -16.58
CA ALA A 246 0.42 -4.86 -15.14
C ALA A 246 0.69 -3.42 -14.70
N GLY A 247 0.00 -2.98 -13.66
CA GLY A 247 0.15 -1.66 -13.05
C GLY A 247 1.44 -1.50 -12.25
N GLU A 248 2.05 -2.62 -11.79
CA GLU A 248 3.29 -2.59 -11.01
C GLU A 248 4.16 -3.84 -11.28
N GLU A 249 5.41 -3.79 -10.79
CA GLU A 249 6.45 -4.76 -11.13
C GLU A 249 6.22 -6.16 -10.56
N GLY A 250 5.71 -6.29 -9.31
CA GLY A 250 5.47 -7.59 -8.68
C GLY A 250 4.38 -8.38 -9.40
N ILE A 251 3.29 -7.70 -9.80
CA ILE A 251 2.25 -8.31 -10.64
C ILE A 251 2.83 -8.70 -12.01
N CYS A 252 3.64 -7.82 -12.63
CA CYS A 252 4.28 -8.12 -13.91
C CYS A 252 5.23 -9.31 -13.81
N LYS A 253 6.01 -9.40 -12.74
CA LYS A 253 6.89 -10.54 -12.45
C LYS A 253 6.10 -11.84 -12.29
N GLY A 254 4.95 -11.79 -11.62
CA GLY A 254 4.12 -12.96 -11.33
C GLY A 254 3.25 -13.42 -12.51
N CYS A 255 2.72 -12.50 -13.31
CA CYS A 255 1.74 -12.87 -14.37
C CYS A 255 1.72 -11.93 -15.58
N GLY A 256 2.48 -10.83 -15.60
CA GLY A 256 2.40 -9.82 -16.65
C GLY A 256 3.51 -9.89 -17.67
N VAL A 257 3.28 -9.35 -18.85
CA VAL A 257 4.30 -9.21 -19.90
C VAL A 257 5.03 -7.89 -19.81
N ALA A 258 4.34 -6.82 -19.39
CA ALA A 258 4.90 -5.49 -19.29
C ALA A 258 4.29 -4.66 -18.17
N THR A 259 5.07 -3.70 -17.67
CA THR A 259 4.65 -2.73 -16.65
C THR A 259 5.39 -1.41 -16.81
N LEU A 260 4.76 -0.33 -16.37
CA LEU A 260 5.44 0.95 -16.12
C LEU A 260 5.66 1.05 -14.59
N SER A 261 6.87 0.71 -14.16
CA SER A 261 7.20 0.44 -12.76
C SER A 261 7.80 1.63 -12.04
N ILE A 262 7.51 1.72 -10.76
CA ILE A 262 8.22 2.52 -9.78
C ILE A 262 9.08 1.60 -8.88
N ASN A 263 10.01 2.17 -8.14
CA ASN A 263 10.77 1.44 -7.13
C ASN A 263 10.10 1.58 -5.76
N TYR A 264 9.47 0.52 -5.27
CA TYR A 264 8.77 0.53 -3.97
C TYR A 264 9.71 0.63 -2.77
N TYR A 265 10.94 0.12 -2.86
CA TYR A 265 11.95 0.34 -1.82
C TYR A 265 12.28 1.84 -1.69
N ASP A 266 12.52 2.52 -2.82
CA ASP A 266 12.81 3.96 -2.82
C ASP A 266 11.59 4.78 -2.36
N LEU A 267 10.37 4.34 -2.67
CA LEU A 267 9.13 4.92 -2.15
C LEU A 267 9.09 4.83 -0.61
N GLY A 268 9.38 3.65 -0.07
CA GLY A 268 9.52 3.43 1.37
C GLY A 268 10.61 4.29 2.00
N VAL A 269 11.78 4.41 1.35
CA VAL A 269 12.87 5.29 1.78
C VAL A 269 12.42 6.75 1.87
N ALA A 270 11.65 7.24 0.89
CA ALA A 270 11.09 8.58 0.93
C ALA A 270 10.15 8.77 2.13
N THR A 271 9.27 7.78 2.38
CA THR A 271 8.35 7.79 3.53
C THR A 271 9.11 7.77 4.87
N GLY A 272 10.18 6.97 4.99
CA GLY A 272 11.02 6.91 6.19
C GLY A 272 11.73 8.23 6.49
N LYS A 273 12.20 8.94 5.46
CA LYS A 273 12.76 10.29 5.61
C LYS A 273 11.71 11.32 6.05
N MET A 274 10.47 11.19 5.57
CA MET A 274 9.36 12.02 6.04
C MET A 274 9.08 11.75 7.53
N ALA A 275 9.07 10.48 7.94
CA ALA A 275 8.87 10.07 9.33
C ALA A 275 9.94 10.65 10.26
N ALA A 276 11.22 10.60 9.87
CA ALA A 276 12.31 11.16 10.66
C ALA A 276 12.09 12.65 10.95
N LYS A 277 11.70 13.43 9.95
CA LYS A 277 11.45 14.88 10.10
C LYS A 277 10.26 15.17 11.03
N ILE A 278 9.22 14.34 10.98
CA ILE A 278 8.05 14.48 11.86
C ILE A 278 8.44 14.15 13.30
N LEU A 279 9.08 13.01 13.52
CA LEU A 279 9.46 12.54 14.86
C LEU A 279 10.47 13.45 15.55
N THR A 280 11.37 14.09 14.79
CA THR A 280 12.31 15.07 15.34
C THR A 280 11.73 16.48 15.49
N GLY A 281 10.49 16.73 15.05
CA GLY A 281 9.86 18.05 15.06
C GLY A 281 10.42 19.01 14.02
N GLU A 282 11.19 18.53 13.04
CA GLU A 282 11.71 19.34 11.92
C GLU A 282 10.62 19.76 10.94
N ALA A 283 9.57 18.92 10.77
CA ALA A 283 8.46 19.18 9.87
C ALA A 283 7.11 18.96 10.54
N ASN A 284 6.13 19.76 10.12
CA ASN A 284 4.73 19.60 10.52
C ASN A 284 3.99 18.76 9.45
N ILE A 285 3.45 17.62 9.85
CA ILE A 285 2.74 16.71 8.93
C ILE A 285 1.56 17.38 8.23
N SER A 286 0.85 18.31 8.90
CA SER A 286 -0.32 18.98 8.33
C SER A 286 0.01 19.88 7.13
N GLU A 287 1.27 20.27 6.96
CA GLU A 287 1.75 21.11 5.88
C GLU A 287 2.56 20.30 4.84
N MET A 288 2.79 19.01 5.11
CA MET A 288 3.64 18.14 4.29
C MET A 288 2.85 17.63 3.09
N PRO A 289 3.26 17.94 1.85
CA PRO A 289 2.59 17.41 0.67
C PRO A 289 2.87 15.91 0.51
N VAL A 290 1.95 15.21 -0.13
CA VAL A 290 2.18 13.84 -0.60
C VAL A 290 3.29 13.86 -1.65
N ALA A 291 4.31 13.02 -1.46
CA ALA A 291 5.40 12.89 -2.42
C ALA A 291 5.09 11.77 -3.44
N PHE A 292 5.58 11.94 -4.67
CA PHE A 292 5.41 10.96 -5.75
C PHE A 292 6.73 10.29 -6.07
N ALA A 293 6.67 9.06 -6.60
CA ALA A 293 7.84 8.40 -7.13
C ALA A 293 8.41 9.18 -8.33
N GLU A 294 9.71 9.47 -8.31
CA GLU A 294 10.35 10.31 -9.33
C GLU A 294 10.64 9.55 -10.64
N ILE A 295 10.88 8.24 -10.58
CA ILE A 295 11.34 7.44 -11.70
C ILE A 295 10.34 6.34 -12.03
N GLN A 296 9.88 6.34 -13.29
CA GLN A 296 9.02 5.30 -13.83
C GLN A 296 9.76 4.65 -15.01
N THR A 297 10.08 3.37 -14.86
CA THR A 297 10.84 2.61 -15.84
C THR A 297 9.92 1.59 -16.52
N PRO A 298 9.81 1.60 -17.88
CA PRO A 298 9.12 0.53 -18.59
C PRO A 298 9.90 -0.77 -18.44
N LYS A 299 9.24 -1.82 -17.94
CA LYS A 299 9.83 -3.12 -17.73
C LYS A 299 9.02 -4.23 -18.39
N PHE A 300 9.65 -5.39 -18.63
CA PHE A 300 9.00 -6.56 -19.19
C PHE A 300 9.49 -7.84 -18.54
N ASN A 301 8.65 -8.87 -18.56
CA ASN A 301 8.96 -10.21 -18.09
C ASN A 301 9.39 -11.08 -19.28
N ALA A 302 10.68 -11.38 -19.37
CA ALA A 302 11.25 -12.11 -20.51
C ALA A 302 10.78 -13.57 -20.59
N GLU A 303 10.51 -14.23 -19.45
CA GLU A 303 10.03 -15.60 -19.41
C GLU A 303 8.62 -15.69 -20.01
N ILE A 304 7.69 -14.91 -19.47
CA ILE A 304 6.29 -14.92 -19.94
C ILE A 304 6.22 -14.46 -21.41
N CYS A 305 6.99 -13.44 -21.80
CA CYS A 305 7.07 -12.99 -23.19
C CYS A 305 7.54 -14.11 -24.11
N THR A 306 8.57 -14.87 -23.72
CA THR A 306 9.08 -16.00 -24.51
C THR A 306 8.02 -17.09 -24.72
N GLU A 307 7.31 -17.46 -23.66
CA GLU A 307 6.27 -18.48 -23.72
C GLU A 307 5.06 -18.06 -24.57
N LEU A 308 4.69 -16.78 -24.51
CA LEU A 308 3.62 -16.21 -25.34
C LEU A 308 4.09 -15.81 -26.76
N GLY A 309 5.37 -15.99 -27.10
CA GLY A 309 5.91 -15.64 -28.40
C GLY A 309 5.97 -14.14 -28.67
N LEU A 310 6.08 -13.33 -27.62
CA LEU A 310 6.11 -11.88 -27.66
C LEU A 310 7.55 -11.36 -27.65
N THR A 311 7.74 -10.20 -28.25
CA THR A 311 9.03 -9.48 -28.22
C THR A 311 8.81 -8.09 -27.65
N ALA A 312 9.57 -7.74 -26.62
CA ALA A 312 9.49 -6.43 -25.99
C ALA A 312 9.86 -5.31 -26.99
N PRO A 313 9.09 -4.21 -27.03
CA PRO A 313 9.47 -3.01 -27.77
C PRO A 313 10.81 -2.43 -27.28
N ALA A 314 11.44 -1.59 -28.09
CA ALA A 314 12.69 -0.96 -27.72
C ALA A 314 12.52 -0.01 -26.53
N GLY A 315 13.45 -0.05 -25.57
CA GLY A 315 13.45 0.83 -24.40
C GLY A 315 12.89 0.21 -23.13
N TYR A 316 12.37 -1.01 -23.20
CA TYR A 316 11.95 -1.76 -22.01
C TYR A 316 13.14 -2.47 -21.35
N VAL A 317 13.14 -2.53 -20.04
CA VAL A 317 14.16 -3.22 -19.22
C VAL A 317 13.59 -4.53 -18.70
N GLU A 318 14.37 -5.59 -18.78
CA GLU A 318 13.98 -6.90 -18.25
C GLU A 318 13.88 -6.86 -16.70
N ILE A 319 12.80 -7.43 -16.15
CA ILE A 319 12.63 -7.65 -14.73
C ILE A 319 13.61 -8.74 -14.28
N GLN A 320 14.32 -8.48 -13.18
CA GLN A 320 15.33 -9.38 -12.61
C GLN A 320 14.74 -10.38 -11.61
#